data_3eb0b069dab1c58eb81ac164fc4a73c4
#
_entry.id   3eb0b069dab1c58eb81ac164fc4a73c4
#
_cell.length_a   1.000
_cell.length_b   1.000
_cell.length_c   1.000
_cell.angle_alpha   90.00
_cell.angle_beta   90.00
_cell.angle_gamma   90.00
#
_symmetry.space_group_name_H-M   'P 1'
#
loop_
_entity.id
_entity.type
_entity.pdbx_description
1 polymer ?
#
loop_
_entity_poly.entity_id
_entity_poly.type
_entity_poly.pdbx_seq_one_letter_code
_entity_poly.pdbx_strand_id
1 'polypeptide(L)'
;MANDTELLDPARLDLIRTKLFTAVLGDVMDARGLTRQFLPPEIRALDPDMVIAGYAMPVLEADCCGDVEGQRDGQGEGQGGRSNPFGLMLRALDELKRNEVYICTGGTPRYALWGELMSTRAKTLGAAGAVVDGYHRDTNGIRRLGFPVFSYGSYAQDQRVRGRVIDYRCPIQFANGARVDPGDVIVGDIDGVLVIPRARADEIVSAALEKVEGEEAVRLMIEKGESTEAIFGKTGIM
;
A
#
# COMPACT_ATOMS: atom_id res chain seq x y z
N MET A 1 -24.03 9.46 7.77
CA MET A 1 -24.12 8.00 7.97
C MET A 1 -23.08 7.40 7.03
N ALA A 2 -21.96 6.90 7.56
CA ALA A 2 -20.98 6.16 6.75
C ALA A 2 -21.70 4.89 6.32
N ASN A 3 -21.83 4.68 5.00
CA ASN A 3 -22.23 3.38 4.46
C ASN A 3 -21.18 2.37 4.96
N ASP A 4 -21.60 1.42 5.79
CA ASP A 4 -20.83 0.24 6.17
C ASP A 4 -20.73 -0.67 4.93
N THR A 5 -19.93 -0.23 3.94
CA THR A 5 -19.61 -1.07 2.80
C THR A 5 -18.71 -2.19 3.34
N GLU A 6 -19.15 -3.43 3.15
CA GLU A 6 -18.43 -4.63 3.58
C GLU A 6 -17.02 -4.66 2.96
N LEU A 7 -16.05 -5.18 3.69
CA LEU A 7 -14.70 -5.41 3.16
C LEU A 7 -14.76 -6.51 2.08
N LEU A 8 -13.87 -6.40 1.09
CA LEU A 8 -13.69 -7.47 0.09
C LEU A 8 -13.41 -8.81 0.82
N ASP A 9 -14.00 -9.91 0.35
CA ASP A 9 -13.74 -11.24 0.91
C ASP A 9 -12.22 -11.55 0.91
N PRO A 10 -11.64 -12.01 2.04
CA PRO A 10 -10.23 -12.39 2.10
C PRO A 10 -9.80 -13.40 1.03
N ALA A 11 -10.65 -14.31 0.61
CA ALA A 11 -10.36 -15.24 -0.49
C ALA A 11 -10.10 -14.52 -1.82
N ARG A 12 -10.70 -13.37 -2.03
CA ARG A 12 -10.47 -12.56 -3.23
C ARG A 12 -9.13 -11.82 -3.17
N LEU A 13 -8.62 -11.51 -1.98
CA LEU A 13 -7.23 -11.00 -1.83
C LEU A 13 -6.22 -12.06 -2.30
N ASP A 14 -6.47 -13.34 -2.04
CA ASP A 14 -5.60 -14.42 -2.51
C ASP A 14 -5.67 -14.58 -4.04
N LEU A 15 -6.85 -14.39 -4.64
CA LEU A 15 -6.97 -14.34 -6.11
C LEU A 15 -6.21 -13.16 -6.71
N ILE A 16 -6.26 -11.98 -6.08
CA ILE A 16 -5.45 -10.83 -6.53
C ILE A 16 -3.97 -11.19 -6.50
N ARG A 17 -3.46 -11.72 -5.39
CA ARG A 17 -2.02 -12.06 -5.23
C ARG A 17 -1.52 -13.10 -6.24
N THR A 18 -2.40 -13.99 -6.69
CA THR A 18 -1.99 -15.16 -7.50
C THR A 18 -2.33 -15.05 -8.98
N LYS A 19 -3.31 -14.23 -9.35
CA LYS A 19 -3.85 -14.17 -10.72
C LYS A 19 -3.88 -12.78 -11.34
N LEU A 20 -3.82 -11.73 -10.53
CA LEU A 20 -3.93 -10.36 -11.01
C LEU A 20 -2.61 -9.59 -10.83
N PHE A 21 -2.46 -8.53 -11.56
CA PHE A 21 -1.33 -7.62 -11.49
C PHE A 21 -1.80 -6.17 -11.65
N THR A 22 -0.96 -5.23 -11.23
CA THR A 22 -1.37 -3.82 -11.14
C THR A 22 -1.80 -3.24 -12.48
N ALA A 23 -1.15 -3.61 -13.60
CA ALA A 23 -1.50 -3.08 -14.90
C ALA A 23 -2.92 -3.46 -15.32
N VAL A 24 -3.33 -4.74 -15.21
CA VAL A 24 -4.69 -5.16 -15.58
C VAL A 24 -5.77 -4.52 -14.71
N LEU A 25 -5.49 -4.37 -13.42
CA LEU A 25 -6.40 -3.69 -12.49
C LEU A 25 -6.53 -2.20 -12.84
N GLY A 26 -5.43 -1.55 -13.18
CA GLY A 26 -5.40 -0.16 -13.64
C GLY A 26 -6.25 0.06 -14.88
N ASP A 27 -6.06 -0.76 -15.90
CA ASP A 27 -6.85 -0.69 -17.14
C ASP A 27 -8.35 -0.86 -16.88
N VAL A 28 -8.72 -1.81 -16.03
CA VAL A 28 -10.12 -2.04 -15.64
C VAL A 28 -10.69 -0.84 -14.90
N MET A 29 -9.91 -0.19 -14.04
CA MET A 29 -10.33 1.01 -13.32
C MET A 29 -10.46 2.22 -14.25
N ASP A 30 -9.50 2.43 -15.15
CA ASP A 30 -9.56 3.51 -16.14
C ASP A 30 -10.79 3.41 -17.03
N ALA A 31 -11.10 2.21 -17.51
CA ALA A 31 -12.33 1.96 -18.29
C ALA A 31 -13.62 2.26 -17.51
N ARG A 32 -13.57 2.35 -16.19
CA ARG A 32 -14.68 2.67 -15.28
C ARG A 32 -14.63 4.08 -14.71
N GLY A 33 -13.73 4.94 -15.23
CA GLY A 33 -13.57 6.33 -14.82
C GLY A 33 -12.83 6.52 -13.50
N LEU A 34 -12.17 5.49 -12.98
CA LEU A 34 -11.30 5.55 -11.79
C LEU A 34 -9.85 5.80 -12.24
N THR A 35 -9.51 7.04 -12.57
CA THR A 35 -8.26 7.40 -13.26
C THR A 35 -7.17 7.96 -12.34
N ARG A 36 -7.34 7.94 -11.01
CA ARG A 36 -6.39 8.50 -10.03
C ARG A 36 -6.09 7.51 -8.92
N GLN A 37 -5.86 6.26 -9.30
CA GLN A 37 -5.75 5.15 -8.36
C GLN A 37 -4.31 4.67 -8.15
N PHE A 38 -3.38 5.01 -9.03
CA PHE A 38 -1.97 4.68 -8.84
C PHE A 38 -1.32 5.63 -7.85
N LEU A 39 -0.51 5.08 -6.95
CA LEU A 39 0.36 5.85 -6.07
C LEU A 39 1.53 6.45 -6.83
N PRO A 40 2.31 7.38 -6.24
CA PRO A 40 3.50 7.94 -6.87
C PRO A 40 4.43 6.84 -7.40
N PRO A 41 4.96 6.97 -8.64
CA PRO A 41 5.76 5.94 -9.29
C PRO A 41 7.12 5.68 -8.62
N GLU A 42 7.51 6.53 -7.69
CA GLU A 42 8.69 6.35 -6.84
C GLU A 42 8.50 5.24 -5.81
N ILE A 43 7.25 4.91 -5.45
CA ILE A 43 6.92 3.83 -4.52
C ILE A 43 7.06 2.50 -5.26
N ARG A 44 8.12 1.76 -4.94
CA ARG A 44 8.48 0.49 -5.58
C ARG A 44 8.62 -0.63 -4.58
N ALA A 45 8.42 -1.85 -5.04
CA ALA A 45 8.70 -3.04 -4.27
C ALA A 45 10.18 -3.07 -3.83
N LEU A 46 10.43 -3.37 -2.56
CA LEU A 46 11.79 -3.54 -2.02
C LEU A 46 12.51 -4.72 -2.70
N ASP A 47 11.78 -5.75 -3.06
CA ASP A 47 12.28 -6.90 -3.82
C ASP A 47 11.32 -7.16 -4.99
N PRO A 48 11.81 -7.43 -6.21
CA PRO A 48 10.98 -7.63 -7.39
C PRO A 48 9.89 -8.69 -7.26
N ASP A 49 10.10 -9.69 -6.42
CA ASP A 49 9.15 -10.78 -6.20
C ASP A 49 8.07 -10.46 -5.16
N MET A 50 8.14 -9.29 -4.53
CA MET A 50 7.14 -8.89 -3.55
C MET A 50 5.83 -8.47 -4.21
N VAL A 51 4.74 -9.13 -3.79
CA VAL A 51 3.37 -8.79 -4.15
C VAL A 51 2.59 -8.48 -2.88
N ILE A 52 1.76 -7.46 -2.92
CA ILE A 52 0.88 -7.06 -1.82
C ILE A 52 -0.56 -6.99 -2.30
N ALA A 53 -1.49 -7.55 -1.52
CA ALA A 53 -2.92 -7.28 -1.62
C ALA A 53 -3.52 -7.32 -0.22
N GLY A 54 -4.20 -6.25 0.19
CA GLY A 54 -4.77 -6.16 1.54
C GLY A 54 -5.57 -4.90 1.74
N TYR A 55 -6.18 -4.77 2.91
CA TYR A 55 -7.01 -3.62 3.28
C TYR A 55 -6.16 -2.47 3.79
N ALA A 56 -6.43 -1.28 3.32
CA ALA A 56 -5.71 -0.10 3.77
C ALA A 56 -5.93 0.19 5.25
N MET A 57 -4.84 0.30 5.99
CA MET A 57 -4.77 0.95 7.29
C MET A 57 -3.93 2.23 7.12
N PRO A 58 -4.58 3.35 6.74
CA PRO A 58 -3.89 4.58 6.44
C PRO A 58 -3.31 5.24 7.69
N VAL A 59 -2.15 5.86 7.52
CA VAL A 59 -1.38 6.53 8.57
C VAL A 59 -0.90 7.87 8.06
N LEU A 60 -1.17 8.91 8.82
CA LEU A 60 -0.77 10.27 8.51
C LEU A 60 0.50 10.64 9.28
N GLU A 61 1.55 10.92 8.52
CA GLU A 61 2.83 11.39 9.03
C GLU A 61 2.92 12.92 9.01
N ALA A 62 3.78 13.47 9.83
CA ALA A 62 4.16 14.88 9.76
C ALA A 62 5.62 15.08 10.14
N ASP A 63 6.29 16.01 9.46
CA ASP A 63 7.62 16.47 9.85
C ASP A 63 7.59 17.16 11.22
N CYS A 64 8.65 16.99 11.97
CA CYS A 64 8.89 17.68 13.23
C CYS A 64 10.04 18.66 13.10
N CYS A 65 9.90 19.83 13.70
CA CYS A 65 10.97 20.82 13.82
C CYS A 65 11.48 20.86 15.26
N GLY A 66 12.73 20.43 15.49
CA GLY A 66 13.42 20.53 16.78
C GLY A 66 13.38 19.28 17.64
N ASP A 67 14.24 19.28 18.65
CA ASP A 67 14.34 18.21 19.63
C ASP A 67 13.07 18.07 20.46
N VAL A 68 12.57 16.86 20.55
CA VAL A 68 11.39 16.50 21.35
C VAL A 68 11.71 16.42 22.85
N GLU A 69 12.89 16.88 23.25
CA GLU A 69 13.27 17.04 24.66
C GLU A 69 12.48 18.18 25.32
N GLY A 70 11.22 17.92 25.64
CA GLY A 70 10.41 18.90 26.38
C GLY A 70 8.94 19.05 26.00
N GLN A 71 8.48 18.50 24.92
CA GLN A 71 7.04 18.39 24.69
C GLN A 71 6.47 17.24 25.53
N ARG A 72 6.24 17.53 26.80
CA ARG A 72 5.28 16.77 27.59
C ARG A 72 3.94 17.02 26.96
N ASP A 73 3.38 15.99 26.34
CA ASP A 73 1.97 16.03 25.95
C ASP A 73 1.18 16.41 27.21
N GLY A 74 0.48 17.53 27.15
CA GLY A 74 -0.23 18.09 28.28
C GLY A 74 -1.25 17.11 28.83
N GLN A 75 -1.25 17.00 30.15
CA GLN A 75 -2.27 16.40 31.00
C GLN A 75 -2.30 14.87 31.09
N GLY A 76 -1.62 14.40 32.12
CA GLY A 76 -1.74 13.06 32.68
C GLY A 76 -0.71 12.90 33.78
N GLU A 77 -0.98 13.40 34.99
CA GLU A 77 -0.22 13.01 36.19
C GLU A 77 -0.41 11.52 36.43
N GLY A 78 0.65 10.74 36.13
CA GLY A 78 0.66 9.32 36.42
C GLY A 78 1.84 8.60 35.78
N GLN A 79 2.93 8.48 36.56
CA GLN A 79 4.04 7.53 36.40
C GLN A 79 4.89 7.62 35.11
N GLY A 80 6.00 8.33 35.20
CA GLY A 80 7.18 8.12 34.35
C GLY A 80 7.00 8.59 32.90
N GLY A 81 6.88 9.90 32.66
CA GLY A 81 6.76 10.50 31.31
C GLY A 81 7.90 10.15 30.38
N ARG A 82 7.81 9.02 29.66
CA ARG A 82 8.63 8.76 28.48
C ARG A 82 8.04 9.59 27.34
N SER A 83 8.83 10.53 26.80
CA SER A 83 8.49 11.19 25.55
C SER A 83 8.21 10.13 24.48
N ASN A 84 7.08 10.24 23.78
CA ASN A 84 6.82 9.36 22.62
C ASN A 84 7.33 10.04 21.32
N PRO A 85 8.61 9.79 20.93
CA PRO A 85 9.25 10.51 19.84
C PRO A 85 8.65 10.17 18.47
N PHE A 86 7.84 9.12 18.39
CA PHE A 86 7.23 8.63 17.15
C PHE A 86 5.74 8.99 17.02
N GLY A 87 5.19 9.77 17.99
CA GLY A 87 3.77 10.05 18.01
C GLY A 87 2.92 8.79 18.18
N LEU A 88 1.94 8.61 17.30
CA LEU A 88 1.03 7.47 17.34
C LEU A 88 1.57 6.20 16.63
N MET A 89 2.79 6.23 16.08
CA MET A 89 3.33 5.13 15.24
C MET A 89 3.26 3.76 15.92
N LEU A 90 3.71 3.65 17.17
CA LEU A 90 3.73 2.36 17.88
C LEU A 90 2.31 1.83 18.10
N ARG A 91 1.36 2.72 18.38
CA ARG A 91 -0.04 2.38 18.54
C ARG A 91 -0.67 1.94 17.21
N ALA A 92 -0.45 2.70 16.14
CA ALA A 92 -0.91 2.33 14.81
C ALA A 92 -0.38 0.96 14.39
N LEU A 93 0.91 0.69 14.66
CA LEU A 93 1.54 -0.60 14.39
C LEU A 93 0.92 -1.75 15.20
N ASP A 94 0.67 -1.53 16.50
CA ASP A 94 0.09 -2.54 17.39
C ASP A 94 -1.38 -2.86 17.09
N GLU A 95 -2.11 -1.92 16.51
CA GLU A 95 -3.52 -2.07 16.12
C GLU A 95 -3.72 -2.63 14.70
N LEU A 96 -2.64 -2.99 13.97
CA LEU A 96 -2.74 -3.68 12.69
C LEU A 96 -3.50 -5.01 12.84
N LYS A 97 -4.37 -5.28 11.87
CA LYS A 97 -5.16 -6.50 11.80
C LYS A 97 -4.68 -7.39 10.64
N ARG A 98 -5.12 -8.64 10.67
CA ARG A 98 -4.86 -9.60 9.59
C ARG A 98 -5.32 -9.02 8.24
N ASN A 99 -4.48 -9.21 7.22
CA ASN A 99 -4.67 -8.70 5.85
C ASN A 99 -4.68 -7.17 5.72
N GLU A 100 -4.40 -6.40 6.76
CA GLU A 100 -4.21 -4.96 6.60
C GLU A 100 -2.84 -4.62 6.02
N VAL A 101 -2.78 -3.51 5.31
CA VAL A 101 -1.57 -2.87 4.78
C VAL A 101 -1.36 -1.58 5.54
N TYR A 102 -0.22 -1.45 6.22
CA TYR A 102 0.20 -0.17 6.76
C TYR A 102 0.57 0.74 5.60
N ILE A 103 -0.18 1.82 5.37
CA ILE A 103 0.06 2.74 4.25
C ILE A 103 0.16 4.16 4.77
N CYS A 104 1.31 4.84 4.57
CA CYS A 104 1.54 6.16 5.12
C CYS A 104 2.02 7.19 4.10
N THR A 105 1.64 8.44 4.34
CA THR A 105 2.09 9.65 3.63
C THR A 105 2.03 10.86 4.56
N GLY A 106 2.56 12.00 4.13
CA GLY A 106 2.48 13.31 4.82
C GLY A 106 3.80 13.82 5.38
N GLY A 107 4.81 12.96 5.54
CA GLY A 107 6.18 13.37 5.86
C GLY A 107 6.98 13.72 4.61
N THR A 108 8.09 14.44 4.79
CA THR A 108 9.05 14.65 3.68
C THR A 108 9.99 13.44 3.56
N PRO A 109 10.50 13.11 2.35
CA PRO A 109 11.39 11.97 2.16
C PRO A 109 12.82 12.28 2.63
N ARG A 110 12.99 12.60 3.92
CA ARG A 110 14.29 12.94 4.54
C ARG A 110 14.75 11.92 5.56
N TYR A 111 13.94 10.90 5.82
CA TYR A 111 14.19 9.85 6.80
C TYR A 111 13.42 8.58 6.42
N ALA A 112 13.80 7.46 7.02
CA ALA A 112 13.10 6.20 6.81
C ALA A 112 11.85 6.14 7.70
N LEU A 113 10.73 5.78 7.09
CA LEU A 113 9.41 5.62 7.72
C LEU A 113 9.15 4.19 8.17
N TRP A 114 9.96 3.23 7.70
CA TRP A 114 9.76 1.80 7.93
C TRP A 114 11.09 1.08 8.16
N GLY A 115 11.05 -0.02 8.94
CA GLY A 115 12.23 -0.83 9.23
C GLY A 115 11.91 -2.28 9.62
N GLU A 116 12.97 -3.08 9.93
CA GLU A 116 12.85 -4.51 10.23
C GLU A 116 11.97 -4.80 11.45
N LEU A 117 12.09 -4.04 12.52
CA LEU A 117 11.30 -4.26 13.74
C LEU A 117 9.81 -4.02 13.51
N MET A 118 9.46 -3.00 12.72
CA MET A 118 8.08 -2.73 12.31
C MET A 118 7.55 -3.87 11.43
N SER A 119 8.35 -4.34 10.47
CA SER A 119 8.01 -5.49 9.61
C SER A 119 7.79 -6.76 10.41
N THR A 120 8.62 -7.01 11.43
CA THR A 120 8.50 -8.16 12.33
C THR A 120 7.17 -8.12 13.09
N ARG A 121 6.83 -6.95 13.66
CA ARG A 121 5.57 -6.78 14.40
C ARG A 121 4.37 -6.93 13.48
N ALA A 122 4.35 -6.26 12.34
CA ALA A 122 3.27 -6.32 11.35
C ALA A 122 3.04 -7.76 10.86
N LYS A 123 4.11 -8.48 10.53
CA LYS A 123 4.04 -9.90 10.13
C LYS A 123 3.44 -10.78 11.24
N THR A 124 3.83 -10.56 12.50
CA THR A 124 3.29 -11.31 13.65
C THR A 124 1.78 -11.10 13.81
N LEU A 125 1.28 -9.91 13.48
CA LEU A 125 -0.15 -9.59 13.51
C LEU A 125 -0.91 -10.09 12.26
N GLY A 126 -0.21 -10.64 11.28
CA GLY A 126 -0.79 -11.13 10.02
C GLY A 126 -1.11 -10.03 9.02
N ALA A 127 -0.50 -8.86 9.15
CA ALA A 127 -0.61 -7.80 8.15
C ALA A 127 -0.06 -8.25 6.80
N ALA A 128 -0.62 -7.72 5.70
CA ALA A 128 -0.27 -8.10 4.34
C ALA A 128 1.03 -7.45 3.85
N GLY A 129 1.40 -6.30 4.39
CA GLY A 129 2.60 -5.57 4.00
C GLY A 129 2.59 -4.12 4.45
N ALA A 130 3.55 -3.35 3.93
CA ALA A 130 3.67 -1.91 4.16
C ALA A 130 3.93 -1.15 2.86
N VAL A 131 3.31 0.03 2.75
CA VAL A 131 3.50 0.99 1.65
C VAL A 131 3.82 2.34 2.28
N VAL A 132 4.99 2.89 1.98
CA VAL A 132 5.44 4.14 2.59
C VAL A 132 5.82 5.18 1.54
N ASP A 133 5.26 6.38 1.67
CA ASP A 133 5.55 7.55 0.83
C ASP A 133 6.88 8.17 1.26
N GLY A 134 7.95 7.40 1.12
CA GLY A 134 9.29 7.72 1.58
C GLY A 134 10.20 6.49 1.60
N TYR A 135 11.19 6.49 2.46
CA TYR A 135 12.23 5.46 2.51
C TYR A 135 11.98 4.41 3.59
N HIS A 136 12.56 3.23 3.37
CA HIS A 136 12.74 2.21 4.41
C HIS A 136 14.21 2.12 4.84
N ARG A 137 14.48 1.44 5.96
CA ARG A 137 15.81 1.03 6.41
C ARG A 137 15.82 -0.44 6.81
N ASP A 138 16.96 -0.96 7.20
CA ASP A 138 17.14 -2.36 7.61
C ASP A 138 16.78 -3.37 6.50
N THR A 139 17.06 -3.01 5.25
CA THR A 139 16.67 -3.72 4.02
C THR A 139 16.91 -5.23 4.07
N ASN A 140 18.13 -5.65 4.52
CA ASN A 140 18.46 -7.06 4.58
C ASN A 140 17.63 -7.83 5.61
N GLY A 141 17.23 -7.19 6.70
CA GLY A 141 16.34 -7.75 7.71
C GLY A 141 14.93 -7.97 7.14
N ILE A 142 14.38 -6.97 6.46
CA ILE A 142 13.07 -7.05 5.81
C ILE A 142 13.05 -8.15 4.74
N ARG A 143 14.10 -8.24 3.91
CA ARG A 143 14.22 -9.30 2.89
C ARG A 143 14.23 -10.68 3.51
N ARG A 144 14.99 -10.92 4.57
CA ARG A 144 15.00 -12.22 5.29
C ARG A 144 13.63 -12.58 5.87
N LEU A 145 12.86 -11.58 6.31
CA LEU A 145 11.50 -11.80 6.79
C LEU A 145 10.53 -12.18 5.66
N GLY A 146 10.83 -11.81 4.42
CA GLY A 146 9.90 -11.95 3.28
C GLY A 146 8.61 -11.15 3.50
N PHE A 147 8.66 -10.03 4.22
CA PHE A 147 7.51 -9.16 4.44
C PHE A 147 7.44 -8.10 3.33
N PRO A 148 6.33 -8.01 2.58
CA PRO A 148 6.23 -7.08 1.46
C PRO A 148 6.32 -5.63 1.92
N VAL A 149 7.28 -4.88 1.36
CA VAL A 149 7.47 -3.45 1.60
C VAL A 149 7.63 -2.71 0.28
N PHE A 150 6.90 -1.62 0.13
CA PHE A 150 6.93 -0.72 -1.02
C PHE A 150 7.31 0.69 -0.54
N SER A 151 8.29 1.31 -1.18
CA SER A 151 8.88 2.58 -0.73
C SER A 151 9.69 3.23 -1.85
N TYR A 152 10.28 4.39 -1.58
CA TYR A 152 11.24 5.06 -2.49
C TYR A 152 12.61 4.38 -2.55
N GLY A 153 12.84 3.34 -1.74
CA GLY A 153 14.12 2.67 -1.60
C GLY A 153 14.68 2.75 -0.17
N SER A 154 15.98 2.45 -0.04
CA SER A 154 16.64 2.40 1.26
C SER A 154 17.29 3.73 1.64
N TYR A 155 17.08 4.17 2.89
CA TYR A 155 17.78 5.31 3.49
C TYR A 155 17.94 5.09 5.00
N ALA A 156 19.17 5.17 5.49
CA ALA A 156 19.46 4.76 6.88
C ALA A 156 19.02 5.76 7.97
N GLN A 157 18.66 7.01 7.58
CA GLN A 157 18.32 8.06 8.52
C GLN A 157 17.02 7.75 9.28
N ASP A 158 17.09 7.77 10.63
CA ASP A 158 15.94 7.51 11.49
C ASP A 158 14.88 8.61 11.44
N GLN A 159 13.62 8.22 11.55
CA GLN A 159 12.46 9.11 11.71
C GLN A 159 12.53 9.92 13.01
N ARG A 160 13.03 9.33 14.10
CA ARG A 160 13.13 9.97 15.40
C ARG A 160 13.70 11.38 15.28
N VAL A 161 13.13 12.37 15.94
CA VAL A 161 13.39 13.81 15.92
C VAL A 161 13.07 14.54 14.59
N ARG A 162 12.64 13.84 13.54
CA ARG A 162 12.37 14.42 12.20
C ARG A 162 10.92 14.34 11.78
N GLY A 163 10.25 13.27 12.16
CA GLY A 163 8.85 13.04 11.85
C GLY A 163 8.16 12.17 12.89
N ARG A 164 6.84 12.18 12.85
CA ARG A 164 5.98 11.38 13.71
C ARG A 164 4.65 11.09 13.05
N VAL A 165 4.01 10.00 13.45
CA VAL A 165 2.61 9.74 13.13
C VAL A 165 1.73 10.66 13.97
N ILE A 166 0.86 11.40 13.31
CA ILE A 166 -0.09 12.34 13.93
C ILE A 166 -1.52 11.80 13.97
N ASP A 167 -1.87 10.92 13.03
CA ASP A 167 -3.17 10.24 12.99
C ASP A 167 -3.06 8.91 12.23
N TYR A 168 -4.03 8.02 12.39
CA TYR A 168 -4.14 6.76 11.65
C TYR A 168 -5.60 6.32 11.56
N ARG A 169 -5.90 5.39 10.63
CA ARG A 169 -7.26 5.00 10.25
C ARG A 169 -8.10 6.19 9.79
N CYS A 170 -7.45 7.21 9.26
CA CYS A 170 -8.05 8.41 8.66
C CYS A 170 -7.80 8.40 7.14
N PRO A 171 -8.64 9.08 6.34
CA PRO A 171 -8.35 9.27 4.92
C PRO A 171 -7.04 10.02 4.73
N ILE A 172 -6.21 9.53 3.80
CA ILE A 172 -4.96 10.18 3.41
C ILE A 172 -4.94 10.45 1.91
N GLN A 173 -4.13 11.41 1.47
CA GLN A 173 -3.97 11.75 0.06
C GLN A 173 -2.49 11.90 -0.27
N PHE A 174 -2.03 11.21 -1.31
CA PHE A 174 -0.69 11.32 -1.85
C PHE A 174 -0.52 12.57 -2.71
N ALA A 175 0.73 13.00 -2.93
CA ALA A 175 1.03 14.24 -3.66
C ALA A 175 0.52 14.24 -5.10
N ASN A 176 0.38 13.08 -5.74
CA ASN A 176 -0.18 12.92 -7.08
C ASN A 176 -1.71 12.92 -7.12
N GLY A 177 -2.37 13.09 -5.98
CA GLY A 177 -3.82 13.16 -5.85
C GLY A 177 -4.52 11.81 -5.61
N ALA A 178 -3.78 10.71 -5.54
CA ALA A 178 -4.34 9.41 -5.14
C ALA A 178 -4.81 9.47 -3.69
N ARG A 179 -6.06 9.08 -3.44
CA ARG A 179 -6.67 9.06 -2.12
C ARG A 179 -6.81 7.63 -1.63
N VAL A 180 -6.61 7.43 -0.34
CA VAL A 180 -6.78 6.16 0.35
C VAL A 180 -7.69 6.35 1.54
N ASP A 181 -8.82 5.69 1.55
CA ASP A 181 -9.72 5.62 2.69
C ASP A 181 -9.49 4.30 3.47
N PRO A 182 -9.76 4.27 4.80
CA PRO A 182 -9.65 3.05 5.58
C PRO A 182 -10.46 1.89 4.99
N GLY A 183 -9.81 0.75 4.76
CA GLY A 183 -10.44 -0.44 4.20
C GLY A 183 -10.51 -0.50 2.67
N ASP A 184 -9.98 0.48 1.94
CA ASP A 184 -9.72 0.34 0.51
C ASP A 184 -8.77 -0.82 0.25
N VAL A 185 -8.79 -1.40 -0.95
CA VAL A 185 -7.87 -2.50 -1.29
C VAL A 185 -6.60 -1.93 -1.91
N ILE A 186 -5.48 -2.24 -1.27
CA ILE A 186 -4.14 -1.89 -1.77
C ILE A 186 -3.59 -3.09 -2.52
N VAL A 187 -3.16 -2.86 -3.75
CA VAL A 187 -2.49 -3.87 -4.57
C VAL A 187 -1.16 -3.31 -5.06
N GLY A 188 -0.11 -4.10 -4.98
CA GLY A 188 1.21 -3.70 -5.46
C GLY A 188 2.02 -4.90 -5.95
N ASP A 189 2.82 -4.65 -6.98
CA ASP A 189 3.77 -5.55 -7.58
C ASP A 189 4.99 -4.77 -8.09
N ILE A 190 5.82 -5.37 -8.93
CA ILE A 190 7.02 -4.73 -9.47
C ILE A 190 6.74 -3.45 -10.26
N ASP A 191 5.55 -3.32 -10.87
CA ASP A 191 5.19 -2.17 -11.70
C ASP A 191 4.71 -0.97 -10.87
N GLY A 192 4.27 -1.18 -9.62
CA GLY A 192 3.89 -0.10 -8.72
C GLY A 192 2.82 -0.51 -7.71
N VAL A 193 2.11 0.50 -7.20
CA VAL A 193 1.04 0.31 -6.22
C VAL A 193 -0.20 1.07 -6.66
N LEU A 194 -1.36 0.45 -6.50
CA LEU A 194 -2.65 1.08 -6.75
C LEU A 194 -3.64 0.86 -5.60
N VAL A 195 -4.68 1.67 -5.60
CA VAL A 195 -5.75 1.69 -4.61
C VAL A 195 -7.07 1.41 -5.29
N ILE A 196 -7.79 0.39 -4.86
CA ILE A 196 -9.15 0.11 -5.31
C ILE A 196 -10.12 0.58 -4.23
N PRO A 197 -11.01 1.54 -4.52
CA PRO A 197 -12.01 1.98 -3.55
C PRO A 197 -12.84 0.80 -3.06
N ARG A 198 -12.98 0.67 -1.74
CA ARG A 198 -13.67 -0.46 -1.09
C ARG A 198 -15.04 -0.75 -1.71
N ALA A 199 -15.81 0.30 -2.00
CA ALA A 199 -17.14 0.18 -2.58
C ALA A 199 -17.18 -0.43 -3.99
N ARG A 200 -16.05 -0.46 -4.68
CA ARG A 200 -15.91 -0.95 -6.06
C ARG A 200 -15.04 -2.20 -6.17
N ALA A 201 -14.48 -2.68 -5.04
CA ALA A 201 -13.44 -3.70 -5.06
C ALA A 201 -13.91 -5.01 -5.70
N ASP A 202 -15.08 -5.50 -5.33
CA ASP A 202 -15.60 -6.76 -5.87
C ASP A 202 -15.85 -6.70 -7.38
N GLU A 203 -16.45 -5.60 -7.86
CA GLU A 203 -16.67 -5.33 -9.27
C GLU A 203 -15.36 -5.29 -10.06
N ILE A 204 -14.38 -4.52 -9.57
CA ILE A 204 -13.08 -4.35 -10.24
C ILE A 204 -12.33 -5.67 -10.31
N VAL A 205 -12.28 -6.42 -9.21
CA VAL A 205 -11.59 -7.72 -9.16
C VAL A 205 -12.26 -8.74 -10.09
N SER A 206 -13.59 -8.79 -10.15
CA SER A 206 -14.32 -9.69 -11.05
C SER A 206 -13.98 -9.38 -12.51
N ALA A 207 -14.06 -8.12 -12.89
CA ALA A 207 -13.76 -7.71 -14.26
C ALA A 207 -12.29 -7.89 -14.65
N ALA A 208 -11.36 -7.73 -13.68
CA ALA A 208 -9.94 -7.99 -13.94
C ALA A 208 -9.66 -9.48 -14.17
N LEU A 209 -10.33 -10.37 -13.44
CA LEU A 209 -10.22 -11.82 -13.68
C LEU A 209 -10.71 -12.20 -15.08
N GLU A 210 -11.86 -11.67 -15.52
CA GLU A 210 -12.38 -11.88 -16.88
C GLU A 210 -11.39 -11.34 -17.94
N LYS A 211 -10.79 -10.16 -17.69
CA LYS A 211 -9.83 -9.56 -18.62
C LYS A 211 -8.58 -10.42 -18.76
N VAL A 212 -8.01 -10.94 -17.68
CA VAL A 212 -6.81 -11.81 -17.72
C VAL A 212 -7.08 -13.07 -18.53
N GLU A 213 -8.26 -13.68 -18.41
CA GLU A 213 -8.63 -14.85 -19.24
C GLU A 213 -8.68 -14.49 -20.73
N GLY A 214 -9.17 -13.30 -21.09
CA GLY A 214 -9.16 -12.78 -22.44
C GLY A 214 -7.75 -12.50 -22.97
N GLU A 215 -6.87 -11.90 -22.17
CA GLU A 215 -5.47 -11.62 -22.53
C GLU A 215 -4.66 -12.90 -22.78
N GLU A 216 -4.92 -13.96 -22.02
CA GLU A 216 -4.27 -15.26 -22.26
C GLU A 216 -4.65 -15.85 -23.63
N ALA A 217 -5.92 -15.74 -24.03
CA ALA A 217 -6.36 -16.15 -25.36
C ALA A 217 -5.69 -15.32 -26.45
N VAL A 218 -5.55 -14.00 -26.28
CA VAL A 218 -4.84 -13.10 -27.19
C VAL A 218 -3.37 -13.47 -27.30
N ARG A 219 -2.69 -13.73 -26.19
CA ARG A 219 -1.29 -14.18 -26.16
C ARG A 219 -1.09 -15.42 -27.04
N LEU A 220 -1.96 -16.42 -26.90
CA LEU A 220 -1.90 -17.65 -27.73
C LEU A 220 -2.11 -17.37 -29.22
N MET A 221 -2.92 -16.37 -29.60
CA MET A 221 -3.08 -15.98 -31.01
C MET A 221 -1.80 -15.31 -31.55
N ILE A 222 -1.16 -14.44 -30.74
CA ILE A 222 0.12 -13.81 -31.09
C ILE A 222 1.20 -14.85 -31.28
N GLU A 223 1.33 -15.82 -30.37
CA GLU A 223 2.31 -16.91 -30.45
C GLU A 223 2.12 -17.80 -31.69
N LYS A 224 0.89 -17.91 -32.23
CA LYS A 224 0.57 -18.58 -33.47
C LYS A 224 0.86 -17.74 -34.72
N GLY A 225 1.33 -16.50 -34.54
CA GLY A 225 1.74 -15.60 -35.64
C GLY A 225 0.60 -14.76 -36.22
N GLU A 226 -0.54 -14.65 -35.55
CA GLU A 226 -1.56 -13.70 -35.96
C GLU A 226 -1.10 -12.25 -35.73
N SER A 227 -1.44 -11.31 -36.62
CA SER A 227 -1.07 -9.91 -36.45
C SER A 227 -1.86 -9.25 -35.32
N THR A 228 -1.22 -8.37 -34.57
CA THR A 228 -1.85 -7.63 -33.46
C THR A 228 -3.05 -6.80 -33.93
N GLU A 229 -2.97 -6.19 -35.12
CA GLU A 229 -4.08 -5.45 -35.72
C GLU A 229 -5.31 -6.34 -35.98
N ALA A 230 -5.09 -7.55 -36.53
CA ALA A 230 -6.16 -8.50 -36.79
C ALA A 230 -6.78 -9.04 -35.48
N ILE A 231 -5.96 -9.29 -34.47
CA ILE A 231 -6.41 -9.74 -33.15
C ILE A 231 -7.25 -8.65 -32.48
N PHE A 232 -6.73 -7.42 -32.43
CA PHE A 232 -7.44 -6.28 -31.85
C PHE A 232 -8.78 -6.03 -32.54
N GLY A 233 -8.82 -6.12 -33.88
CA GLY A 233 -10.06 -5.99 -34.65
C GLY A 233 -11.12 -7.07 -34.32
N LYS A 234 -10.70 -8.26 -33.86
CA LYS A 234 -11.59 -9.37 -33.49
C LYS A 234 -12.00 -9.33 -32.01
N THR A 235 -11.09 -8.96 -31.14
CA THR A 235 -11.23 -9.15 -29.67
C THR A 235 -11.41 -7.84 -28.91
N GLY A 236 -10.91 -6.74 -29.44
CA GLY A 236 -10.81 -5.45 -28.73
C GLY A 236 -9.78 -5.47 -27.58
N ILE A 237 -8.95 -6.51 -27.49
CA ILE A 237 -7.94 -6.70 -26.42
C ILE A 237 -6.55 -6.56 -27.04
N MET A 238 -5.68 -5.80 -26.33
CA MET A 238 -4.26 -5.69 -26.66
C MET A 238 -3.46 -5.31 -25.42
#